data_f2e732882d3bfcbed7f41b55e2c493c9
#
_entry.id   f2e732882d3bfcbed7f41b55e2c493c9
#
_cell.length_a   1.000
_cell.length_b   1.000
_cell.length_c   1.000
_cell.angle_alpha   90.00
_cell.angle_beta   90.00
_cell.angle_gamma   90.00
#
_symmetry.space_group_name_H-M   'P 1'
#
loop_
_entity.id
_entity.type
_entity.pdbx_description
1 polymer ?
#
loop_
_entity_poly.entity_id
_entity_poly.type
_entity_poly.pdbx_seq_one_letter_code
_entity_poly.pdbx_strand_id
1 'polypeptide(L)'
;MLKNIPKNVIHKKIMHTFTSQLIVEIGFKTTIMGNQKLYKGSLQTIILKLLEENDKMYGYEITQKVKELTKGELSITEGALYPALHKLEAEGLLDVEVATVDNRLRKYYKLTEHGTKETVNRLAELEDFIATMKTIVNPKLA
;
A
#
# COMPACT_ATOMS: atom_id res chain seq x y z
N MET A 1 39.89 -14.41 20.03
CA MET A 1 39.24 -13.35 19.21
C MET A 1 37.74 -13.32 19.35
N LEU A 2 37.06 -14.44 19.31
CA LEU A 2 35.58 -14.48 19.43
C LEU A 2 35.06 -14.36 20.87
N LYS A 3 35.91 -14.42 21.88
CA LYS A 3 35.55 -14.44 23.32
C LYS A 3 35.01 -13.09 23.84
N ASN A 4 35.30 -11.98 23.13
CA ASN A 4 34.89 -10.62 23.55
C ASN A 4 33.78 -10.03 22.68
N ILE A 5 33.16 -10.82 21.81
CA ILE A 5 32.05 -10.34 20.95
C ILE A 5 30.73 -10.61 21.71
N PRO A 6 29.90 -9.60 21.93
CA PRO A 6 28.58 -9.79 22.54
C PRO A 6 27.75 -10.82 21.78
N LYS A 7 27.01 -11.65 22.50
CA LYS A 7 26.16 -12.71 21.89
C LYS A 7 25.20 -12.17 20.83
N ASN A 8 24.70 -10.95 21.01
CA ASN A 8 23.84 -10.27 20.05
C ASN A 8 24.54 -9.95 18.72
N VAL A 9 25.84 -9.60 18.77
CA VAL A 9 26.63 -9.34 17.57
C VAL A 9 26.98 -10.64 16.83
N ILE A 10 27.29 -11.71 17.58
CA ILE A 10 27.51 -13.05 17.00
C ILE A 10 26.22 -13.54 16.31
N HIS A 11 25.09 -13.38 16.95
CA HIS A 11 23.80 -13.76 16.39
C HIS A 11 23.50 -12.97 15.11
N LYS A 12 23.76 -11.66 15.10
CA LYS A 12 23.64 -10.81 13.90
C LYS A 12 24.58 -11.26 12.77
N LYS A 13 25.84 -11.63 13.09
CA LYS A 13 26.81 -12.13 12.12
C LYS A 13 26.42 -13.49 11.54
N ILE A 14 25.90 -14.40 12.35
CA ILE A 14 25.41 -15.71 11.93
C ILE A 14 24.18 -15.55 11.02
N MET A 15 23.25 -14.65 11.37
CA MET A 15 22.11 -14.32 10.53
C MET A 15 22.54 -13.76 9.17
N HIS A 16 23.59 -12.92 9.12
CA HIS A 16 24.14 -12.41 7.86
C HIS A 16 24.86 -13.44 7.01
N THR A 17 25.48 -14.47 7.61
CA THR A 17 26.36 -15.40 6.91
C THR A 17 25.63 -16.66 6.42
N PHE A 18 24.68 -17.21 7.18
CA PHE A 18 24.07 -18.53 6.91
C PHE A 18 22.59 -18.48 6.52
N THR A 19 21.83 -17.53 7.03
CA THR A 19 20.37 -17.48 6.88
C THR A 19 19.86 -16.13 6.46
N SER A 20 20.76 -15.23 6.06
CA SER A 20 20.40 -13.85 5.74
C SER A 20 19.33 -13.74 4.68
N GLN A 21 19.41 -14.52 3.59
CA GLN A 21 18.38 -14.52 2.56
C GLN A 21 17.07 -15.14 3.04
N LEU A 22 17.14 -16.29 3.72
CA LEU A 22 15.95 -16.99 4.22
C LEU A 22 15.22 -16.18 5.29
N ILE A 23 15.96 -15.57 6.21
CA ILE A 23 15.40 -14.71 7.27
C ILE A 23 14.90 -13.40 6.71
N VAL A 24 15.61 -12.81 5.75
CA VAL A 24 15.12 -11.61 5.02
C VAL A 24 13.87 -11.95 4.24
N GLU A 25 13.80 -13.08 3.55
CA GLU A 25 12.59 -13.53 2.85
C GLU A 25 11.43 -13.84 3.80
N ILE A 26 11.67 -14.54 4.91
CA ILE A 26 10.64 -14.85 5.92
C ILE A 26 10.21 -13.56 6.64
N GLY A 27 11.14 -12.70 7.04
CA GLY A 27 10.87 -11.43 7.68
C GLY A 27 10.13 -10.47 6.75
N PHE A 28 10.53 -10.40 5.48
CA PHE A 28 9.87 -9.62 4.44
C PHE A 28 8.45 -10.14 4.17
N LYS A 29 8.27 -11.46 4.05
CA LYS A 29 6.97 -12.09 3.85
C LYS A 29 6.03 -11.89 5.05
N THR A 30 6.54 -11.99 6.27
CA THR A 30 5.77 -11.75 7.49
C THR A 30 5.39 -10.28 7.63
N THR A 31 6.30 -9.37 7.33
CA THR A 31 6.05 -7.91 7.35
C THR A 31 5.01 -7.51 6.31
N ILE A 32 5.10 -8.03 5.09
CA ILE A 32 4.12 -7.76 4.03
C ILE A 32 2.74 -8.28 4.43
N MET A 33 2.64 -9.52 4.91
CA MET A 33 1.36 -10.11 5.31
C MET A 33 0.73 -9.42 6.52
N GLY A 34 1.54 -9.00 7.49
CA GLY A 34 1.08 -8.25 8.65
C GLY A 34 0.54 -6.88 8.26
N ASN A 35 1.27 -6.15 7.43
CA ASN A 35 0.90 -4.81 6.98
C ASN A 35 -0.34 -4.83 6.08
N GLN A 36 -0.55 -5.84 5.23
CA GLN A 36 -1.73 -5.94 4.36
C GLN A 36 -3.05 -5.89 5.13
N LYS A 37 -3.13 -6.54 6.31
CA LYS A 37 -4.32 -6.47 7.16
C LYS A 37 -4.61 -5.05 7.67
N LEU A 38 -3.55 -4.32 8.03
CA LEU A 38 -3.66 -2.95 8.51
C LEU A 38 -4.08 -1.98 7.39
N TYR A 39 -3.57 -2.19 6.18
CA TYR A 39 -3.90 -1.34 5.03
C TYR A 39 -5.28 -1.60 4.41
N LYS A 40 -5.89 -2.74 4.69
CA LYS A 40 -7.17 -3.13 4.07
C LYS A 40 -8.26 -2.07 4.25
N GLY A 41 -8.35 -1.45 5.41
CA GLY A 41 -9.31 -0.38 5.69
C GLY A 41 -9.04 0.92 4.92
N SER A 42 -7.81 1.15 4.48
CA SER A 42 -7.39 2.37 3.78
C SER A 42 -7.24 2.20 2.27
N LEU A 43 -7.49 0.99 1.74
CA LEU A 43 -7.23 0.68 0.33
C LEU A 43 -8.00 1.61 -0.63
N GLN A 44 -9.28 1.87 -0.36
CA GLN A 44 -10.08 2.77 -1.19
C GLN A 44 -9.53 4.20 -1.18
N THR A 45 -9.13 4.70 -0.02
CA THR A 45 -8.52 6.02 0.14
C THR A 45 -7.18 6.11 -0.62
N ILE A 46 -6.37 5.06 -0.57
CA ILE A 46 -5.12 4.96 -1.34
C ILE A 46 -5.40 5.03 -2.85
N ILE A 47 -6.38 4.29 -3.34
CA ILE A 47 -6.77 4.31 -4.76
C ILE A 47 -7.23 5.71 -5.18
N LEU A 48 -8.10 6.34 -4.40
CA LEU A 48 -8.58 7.70 -4.67
C LEU A 48 -7.43 8.71 -4.72
N LYS A 49 -6.48 8.62 -3.79
CA LYS A 49 -5.29 9.50 -3.76
C LYS A 49 -4.41 9.33 -5.00
N LEU A 50 -4.19 8.10 -5.45
CA LEU A 50 -3.42 7.86 -6.66
C LEU A 50 -4.10 8.43 -7.91
N LEU A 51 -5.42 8.31 -7.99
CA LEU A 51 -6.20 8.85 -9.11
C LEU A 51 -6.35 10.38 -9.04
N GLU A 52 -6.21 10.99 -7.87
CA GLU A 52 -6.12 12.45 -7.74
C GLU A 52 -4.81 12.99 -8.33
N GLU A 53 -3.72 12.28 -8.16
CA GLU A 53 -2.40 12.67 -8.66
C GLU A 53 -2.18 12.30 -10.14
N ASN A 54 -2.99 11.39 -10.65
CA ASN A 54 -2.89 10.89 -12.02
C ASN A 54 -4.28 10.98 -12.68
N ASP A 55 -4.35 11.53 -13.85
CA ASP A 55 -5.63 11.76 -14.56
C ASP A 55 -6.46 10.48 -14.69
N LYS A 56 -5.85 9.39 -15.10
CA LYS A 56 -6.46 8.05 -15.16
C LYS A 56 -5.42 6.96 -15.03
N MET A 57 -5.80 5.85 -14.44
CA MET A 57 -4.94 4.67 -14.29
C MET A 57 -5.72 3.40 -14.52
N TYR A 58 -5.08 2.38 -15.10
CA TYR A 58 -5.65 1.03 -15.10
C TYR A 58 -5.13 0.21 -13.91
N GLY A 59 -5.82 -0.90 -13.60
CA GLY A 59 -5.57 -1.64 -12.36
C GLY A 59 -4.12 -2.02 -12.10
N TYR A 60 -3.39 -2.48 -13.12
CA TYR A 60 -1.98 -2.83 -12.96
C TYR A 60 -1.11 -1.62 -12.60
N GLU A 61 -1.34 -0.46 -13.22
CA GLU A 61 -0.61 0.77 -12.87
C GLU A 61 -0.81 1.15 -11.40
N ILE A 62 -2.04 1.03 -10.90
CA ILE A 62 -2.34 1.29 -9.49
C ILE A 62 -1.51 0.38 -8.59
N THR A 63 -1.47 -0.93 -8.88
CA THR A 63 -0.68 -1.87 -8.07
C THR A 63 0.81 -1.56 -8.11
N GLN A 64 1.34 -1.23 -9.28
CA GLN A 64 2.76 -0.90 -9.44
C GLN A 64 3.11 0.42 -8.73
N LYS A 65 2.24 1.42 -8.82
CA LYS A 65 2.46 2.72 -8.18
C LYS A 65 2.50 2.61 -6.65
N VAL A 66 1.59 1.83 -6.07
CA VAL A 66 1.61 1.57 -4.61
C VAL A 66 2.89 0.85 -4.20
N LYS A 67 3.30 -0.16 -4.95
CA LYS A 67 4.53 -0.89 -4.69
C LYS A 67 5.77 0.02 -4.76
N GLU A 68 5.82 0.90 -5.77
CA GLU A 68 6.90 1.87 -5.95
C GLU A 68 6.95 2.88 -4.78
N LEU A 69 5.83 3.51 -4.46
CA LEU A 69 5.74 4.52 -3.40
C LEU A 69 6.09 3.97 -2.01
N THR A 70 5.81 2.70 -1.77
CA THR A 70 6.07 2.03 -0.49
C THR A 70 7.37 1.21 -0.51
N LYS A 71 8.18 1.30 -1.56
CA LYS A 71 9.40 0.52 -1.75
C LYS A 71 9.17 -1.00 -1.57
N GLY A 72 8.02 -1.47 -2.05
CA GLY A 72 7.62 -2.87 -1.98
C GLY A 72 6.98 -3.31 -0.65
N GLU A 73 6.85 -2.42 0.34
CA GLU A 73 6.24 -2.77 1.63
C GLU A 73 4.74 -3.07 1.52
N LEU A 74 4.04 -2.37 0.64
CA LEU A 74 2.64 -2.63 0.35
C LEU A 74 2.49 -3.19 -1.06
N SER A 75 1.86 -4.35 -1.16
CA SER A 75 1.49 -4.99 -2.42
C SER A 75 -0.01 -5.25 -2.44
N ILE A 76 -0.70 -4.68 -3.43
CA ILE A 76 -2.14 -4.87 -3.61
C ILE A 76 -2.34 -6.04 -4.57
N THR A 77 -3.09 -7.05 -4.14
CA THR A 77 -3.51 -8.17 -4.99
C THR A 77 -4.68 -7.77 -5.88
N GLU A 78 -4.82 -8.41 -7.04
CA GLU A 78 -5.98 -8.21 -7.92
C GLU A 78 -7.29 -8.53 -7.20
N GLY A 79 -7.29 -9.57 -6.36
CA GLY A 79 -8.45 -9.95 -5.55
C GLY A 79 -8.90 -8.89 -4.53
N ALA A 80 -8.02 -8.01 -4.10
CA ALA A 80 -8.34 -6.86 -3.25
C ALA A 80 -8.64 -5.59 -4.08
N LEU A 81 -7.91 -5.38 -5.16
CA LEU A 81 -8.02 -4.17 -5.99
C LEU A 81 -9.37 -4.04 -6.70
N TYR A 82 -9.76 -5.06 -7.48
CA TYR A 82 -10.94 -4.95 -8.33
C TYR A 82 -12.25 -4.80 -7.55
N PRO A 83 -12.49 -5.52 -6.45
CA PRO A 83 -13.66 -5.24 -5.60
C PRO A 83 -13.69 -3.81 -5.05
N ALA A 84 -12.54 -3.26 -4.69
CA ALA A 84 -12.43 -1.87 -4.23
C ALA A 84 -12.75 -0.87 -5.34
N LEU A 85 -12.21 -1.08 -6.55
CA LEU A 85 -12.52 -0.26 -7.73
C LEU A 85 -14.01 -0.31 -8.09
N HIS A 86 -14.61 -1.50 -8.12
CA HIS A 86 -16.03 -1.67 -8.40
C HIS A 86 -16.92 -0.99 -7.37
N LYS A 87 -16.53 -1.04 -6.10
CA LYS A 87 -17.26 -0.36 -5.03
C LYS A 87 -17.20 1.16 -5.19
N LEU A 88 -16.01 1.71 -5.46
CA LEU A 88 -15.84 3.14 -5.71
C LEU A 88 -16.61 3.63 -6.95
N GLU A 89 -16.65 2.82 -8.01
CA GLU A 89 -17.46 3.08 -9.20
C GLU A 89 -18.96 3.07 -8.85
N ALA A 90 -19.43 2.07 -8.12
CA ALA A 90 -20.82 1.96 -7.69
C ALA A 90 -21.24 3.12 -6.77
N GLU A 91 -20.34 3.65 -5.98
CA GLU A 91 -20.56 4.85 -5.15
C GLU A 91 -20.53 6.16 -5.96
N GLY A 92 -20.27 6.10 -7.26
CA GLY A 92 -20.19 7.27 -8.14
C GLY A 92 -18.92 8.12 -7.96
N LEU A 93 -17.87 7.54 -7.36
CA LEU A 93 -16.59 8.21 -7.12
C LEU A 93 -15.62 8.04 -8.28
N LEU A 94 -15.79 6.98 -9.08
CA LEU A 94 -14.97 6.68 -10.24
C LEU A 94 -15.81 6.55 -11.50
N ASP A 95 -15.28 7.04 -12.61
CA ASP A 95 -15.69 6.73 -13.96
C ASP A 95 -14.74 5.71 -14.58
N VAL A 96 -15.27 4.90 -15.50
CA VAL A 96 -14.50 3.90 -16.25
C VAL A 96 -14.47 4.28 -17.72
N GLU A 97 -13.28 4.30 -18.28
CA GLU A 97 -13.01 4.51 -19.69
C GLU A 97 -12.32 3.27 -20.26
N VAL A 98 -12.87 2.69 -21.32
CA VAL A 98 -12.27 1.54 -22.00
C VAL A 98 -11.47 2.02 -23.20
N ALA A 99 -10.20 1.62 -23.25
CA ALA A 99 -9.32 1.93 -24.38
C ALA A 99 -8.60 0.66 -24.85
N THR A 100 -8.31 0.61 -26.16
CA THR A 100 -7.47 -0.43 -26.75
C THR A 100 -6.04 0.06 -26.79
N VAL A 101 -5.15 -0.65 -26.09
CA VAL A 101 -3.71 -0.38 -26.07
C VAL A 101 -2.98 -1.68 -26.39
N ASP A 102 -2.10 -1.66 -27.39
CA ASP A 102 -1.36 -2.86 -27.84
C ASP A 102 -2.27 -4.06 -28.11
N ASN A 103 -3.37 -3.86 -28.83
CA ASN A 103 -4.40 -4.86 -29.14
C ASN A 103 -5.07 -5.50 -27.92
N ARG A 104 -5.01 -4.85 -26.75
CA ARG A 104 -5.68 -5.29 -25.52
C ARG A 104 -6.64 -4.21 -25.02
N LEU A 105 -7.84 -4.62 -24.65
CA LEU A 105 -8.79 -3.76 -23.96
C LEU A 105 -8.29 -3.51 -22.54
N ARG A 106 -8.20 -2.22 -22.17
CA ARG A 106 -7.87 -1.81 -20.80
C ARG A 106 -8.96 -0.91 -20.25
N LYS A 107 -9.35 -1.16 -19.02
CA LYS A 107 -10.23 -0.28 -18.25
C LYS A 107 -9.40 0.72 -17.47
N TYR A 108 -9.56 1.98 -17.79
CA TYR A 108 -8.97 3.09 -17.04
C TYR A 108 -10.00 3.65 -16.08
N TYR A 109 -9.58 3.91 -14.88
CA TYR A 109 -10.38 4.52 -13.83
C TYR A 109 -9.91 5.95 -13.62
N LYS A 110 -10.86 6.86 -13.45
CA LYS A 110 -10.61 8.28 -13.16
C LYS A 110 -11.60 8.78 -12.11
N LEU A 111 -11.23 9.82 -11.38
CA LEU A 111 -12.13 10.45 -10.42
C LEU A 111 -13.27 11.16 -11.13
N THR A 112 -14.48 11.03 -10.58
CA THR A 112 -15.58 11.93 -10.87
C THR A 112 -15.41 13.23 -10.07
N GLU A 113 -16.23 14.26 -10.33
CA GLU A 113 -16.27 15.46 -9.48
C GLU A 113 -16.60 15.11 -8.03
N HIS A 114 -17.56 14.20 -7.82
CA HIS A 114 -17.88 13.68 -6.49
C HIS A 114 -16.71 12.91 -5.88
N GLY A 115 -16.01 12.11 -6.67
CA GLY A 115 -14.81 11.38 -6.24
C GLY A 115 -13.70 12.32 -5.78
N THR A 116 -13.48 13.42 -6.48
CA THR A 116 -12.48 14.43 -6.09
C THR A 116 -12.79 15.05 -4.73
N LYS A 117 -14.06 15.42 -4.49
CA LYS A 117 -14.50 15.95 -3.19
C LYS A 117 -14.36 14.92 -2.07
N GLU A 118 -14.79 13.71 -2.32
CA GLU A 118 -14.73 12.62 -1.35
C GLU A 118 -13.28 12.22 -1.01
N THR A 119 -12.36 12.34 -1.96
CA THR A 119 -10.93 12.09 -1.72
C THR A 119 -10.39 13.00 -0.62
N VAL A 120 -10.70 14.29 -0.65
CA VAL A 120 -10.30 15.25 0.38
C VAL A 120 -10.80 14.83 1.75
N ASN A 121 -12.08 14.43 1.85
CA ASN A 121 -12.68 14.00 3.11
C ASN A 121 -12.01 12.74 3.67
N ARG A 122 -11.84 11.71 2.84
CA ARG A 122 -11.23 10.45 3.26
C ARG A 122 -9.75 10.58 3.60
N LEU A 123 -9.02 11.46 2.95
CA LEU A 123 -7.64 11.76 3.31
C LEU A 123 -7.56 12.44 4.68
N ALA A 124 -8.42 13.40 4.95
CA ALA A 124 -8.49 14.05 6.26
C ALA A 124 -8.81 13.05 7.37
N GLU A 125 -9.78 12.14 7.17
CA GLU A 125 -10.10 11.07 8.10
C GLU A 125 -8.91 10.12 8.34
N LEU A 126 -8.16 9.78 7.28
CA LEU A 126 -6.98 8.93 7.40
C LEU A 126 -5.85 9.63 8.15
N GLU A 127 -5.61 10.91 7.90
CA GLU A 127 -4.61 11.70 8.63
C GLU A 127 -4.95 11.80 10.12
N ASP A 128 -6.21 12.05 10.45
CA ASP A 128 -6.70 12.09 11.85
C ASP A 128 -6.53 10.72 12.53
N PHE A 129 -6.83 9.64 11.81
CA PHE A 129 -6.60 8.28 12.32
C PHE A 129 -5.12 8.03 12.60
N ILE A 130 -4.23 8.40 11.67
CA ILE A 130 -2.78 8.25 11.86
C ILE A 130 -2.30 9.05 13.07
N ALA A 131 -2.75 10.30 13.23
CA ALA A 131 -2.40 11.16 14.36
C ALA A 131 -2.87 10.54 15.69
N THR A 132 -4.10 10.03 15.72
CA THR A 132 -4.66 9.35 16.89
C THR A 132 -3.87 8.10 17.26
N MET A 133 -3.52 7.27 16.27
CA MET A 133 -2.72 6.07 16.49
C MET A 133 -1.31 6.39 17.01
N LYS A 134 -0.69 7.43 16.50
CA LYS A 134 0.62 7.91 17.02
C LYS A 134 0.53 8.27 18.49
N THR A 135 -0.53 8.94 18.91
CA THR A 135 -0.76 9.31 20.33
C THR A 135 -0.82 8.08 21.23
N ILE A 136 -1.46 7.00 20.76
CA ILE A 136 -1.61 5.75 21.51
C ILE A 136 -0.30 4.94 21.53
N VAL A 137 0.30 4.76 20.36
CA VAL A 137 1.47 3.87 20.17
C VAL A 137 2.76 4.50 20.69
N ASN A 138 2.95 5.78 20.45
CA ASN A 138 4.11 6.52 20.91
C ASN A 138 3.76 7.98 21.24
N PRO A 139 3.39 8.28 22.50
CA PRO A 139 3.02 9.63 22.92
C PRO A 139 4.08 10.70 22.67
N LYS A 140 5.36 10.31 22.54
CA LYS A 140 6.48 11.23 22.24
C LYS A 140 6.52 11.68 20.77
N LEU A 141 5.80 10.99 19.90
CA LEU A 141 5.71 11.32 18.47
C LEU A 141 4.46 12.13 18.13
N ALA A 142 3.59 12.33 19.08
CA ALA A 142 2.36 13.11 18.90
C ALA A 142 2.62 14.61 18.99
#